data_b4c3f2c40c98f2e8d1b9c81e7c70a303
#
_entry.id   b4c3f2c40c98f2e8d1b9c81e7c70a303
#
_cell.length_a   1.000
_cell.length_b   1.000
_cell.length_c   1.000
_cell.angle_alpha   90.00
_cell.angle_beta   90.00
_cell.angle_gamma   90.00
#
_symmetry.space_group_name_H-M   'P 1'
#
loop_
_entity.id
_entity.type
_entity.pdbx_description
1 polymer ?
#
loop_
_entity_poly.entity_id
_entity_poly.type
_entity_poly.pdbx_seq_one_letter_code
_entity_poly.pdbx_strand_id
1 'polypeptide(L)'
;MIIFYGTRRTGKVSAREGQYAVTRFAHVYYLPLFPIAGLWITGADRGHVAKVSWKSVIAGYARTWGPLLGLGAMFTGPAGVVAGIGCVVASAATLAWSHVRTPSAQRRSDLNQLAFGTRCEPDLLPRELVDALRPELEARWGEIANGQSPSDVARFGTDDVQRAAVAYGVLRLSALSLPRAQASEAEADAARIADNVRELRQLGDGPYRSP
;
A
#
# COMPACT_ATOMS: atom_id res chain seq x y z
N MET A 1 33.10 22.84 -8.23
CA MET A 1 32.02 21.91 -8.62
C MET A 1 31.12 21.71 -7.42
N ILE A 2 29.83 22.10 -7.49
CA ILE A 2 28.89 21.97 -6.37
C ILE A 2 28.16 20.63 -6.56
N ILE A 3 28.31 19.70 -5.62
CA ILE A 3 27.62 18.41 -5.63
C ILE A 3 26.39 18.53 -4.76
N PHE A 4 25.19 18.44 -5.36
CA PHE A 4 23.93 18.40 -4.62
C PHE A 4 23.64 16.95 -4.22
N TYR A 5 23.71 16.66 -2.93
CA TYR A 5 23.31 15.37 -2.36
C TYR A 5 22.28 15.55 -1.25
N GLY A 6 21.49 14.55 -1.01
CA GLY A 6 20.47 14.61 0.04
C GLY A 6 19.51 13.44 -0.01
N THR A 7 18.33 13.64 0.54
CA THR A 7 17.25 12.64 0.51
C THR A 7 15.99 13.22 -0.11
N ARG A 8 15.34 12.46 -1.00
CA ARG A 8 14.10 12.87 -1.67
C ARG A 8 13.07 11.75 -1.62
N ARG A 9 11.80 12.14 -1.54
CA ARG A 9 10.66 11.21 -1.60
C ARG A 9 10.24 11.06 -3.06
N THR A 10 10.30 9.84 -3.59
CA THR A 10 9.90 9.52 -4.97
C THR A 10 9.14 8.19 -5.03
N GLY A 11 8.56 7.88 -6.18
CA GLY A 11 7.86 6.62 -6.37
C GLY A 11 6.49 6.56 -5.68
N LYS A 12 5.68 7.65 -5.75
CA LYS A 12 4.31 7.66 -5.25
C LYS A 12 3.50 6.52 -5.89
N VAL A 13 3.01 5.60 -5.04
CA VAL A 13 2.16 4.47 -5.45
C VAL A 13 1.00 4.30 -4.47
N SER A 14 -0.01 3.56 -4.88
CA SER A 14 -1.18 3.28 -4.02
C SER A 14 -1.87 4.53 -3.47
N ALA A 15 -1.92 5.60 -4.28
CA ALA A 15 -2.52 6.87 -3.87
C ALA A 15 -4.05 6.78 -3.81
N ARG A 16 -4.67 7.11 -2.66
CA ARG A 16 -6.12 7.20 -2.49
C ARG A 16 -6.46 8.19 -1.37
N GLU A 17 -7.41 9.08 -1.63
CA GLU A 17 -7.92 10.04 -0.64
C GLU A 17 -6.81 10.74 0.16
N GLY A 18 -5.77 11.19 -0.54
CA GLY A 18 -4.64 11.86 0.09
C GLY A 18 -3.59 10.94 0.73
N GLN A 19 -3.88 9.64 0.88
CA GLN A 19 -2.91 8.66 1.41
C GLN A 19 -2.15 7.98 0.27
N TYR A 20 -0.85 7.71 0.46
CA TYR A 20 -0.02 7.01 -0.52
C TYR A 20 1.29 6.49 0.08
N ALA A 21 1.82 5.43 -0.53
CA ALA A 21 3.16 4.97 -0.25
C ALA A 21 4.19 5.75 -1.08
N VAL A 22 5.33 6.04 -0.47
CA VAL A 22 6.46 6.69 -1.13
C VAL A 22 7.76 6.15 -0.55
N THR A 23 8.80 6.06 -1.38
CA THR A 23 10.14 5.69 -0.90
C THR A 23 11.02 6.92 -0.81
N ARG A 24 11.76 7.02 0.29
CA ARG A 24 12.81 8.01 0.49
C ARG A 24 14.11 7.45 -0.06
N PHE A 25 14.70 8.15 -1.02
CA PHE A 25 15.95 7.77 -1.67
C PHE A 25 17.08 8.70 -1.25
N ALA A 26 18.28 8.16 -1.14
CA ALA A 26 19.49 8.94 -1.30
C ALA A 26 19.59 9.39 -2.76
N HIS A 27 19.95 10.63 -3.02
CA HIS A 27 20.08 11.16 -4.36
C HIS A 27 21.36 11.98 -4.53
N VAL A 28 21.86 11.96 -5.76
CA VAL A 28 22.91 12.85 -6.24
C VAL A 28 22.39 13.52 -7.49
N TYR A 29 22.46 14.84 -7.58
CA TYR A 29 21.87 15.63 -8.67
C TYR A 29 20.42 15.24 -9.01
N TYR A 30 19.57 15.02 -7.97
CA TYR A 30 18.16 14.59 -8.11
C TYR A 30 17.94 13.16 -8.61
N LEU A 31 18.99 12.40 -8.92
CA LEU A 31 18.90 11.00 -9.33
C LEU A 31 18.81 10.09 -8.11
N PRO A 32 17.76 9.26 -7.98
CA PRO A 32 17.65 8.32 -6.89
C PRO A 32 18.70 7.21 -7.04
N LEU A 33 19.52 7.00 -6.01
CA LEU A 33 20.57 5.99 -5.98
C LEU A 33 20.15 4.78 -5.14
N PHE A 34 19.79 5.02 -3.87
CA PHE A 34 19.48 3.94 -2.94
C PHE A 34 18.20 4.24 -2.16
N PRO A 35 17.26 3.27 -2.04
CA PRO A 35 16.11 3.40 -1.16
C PRO A 35 16.58 3.35 0.32
N ILE A 36 16.23 4.38 1.10
CA ILE A 36 16.62 4.49 2.51
C ILE A 36 15.47 4.03 3.42
N ALA A 37 14.25 4.48 3.13
CA ALA A 37 13.09 4.19 3.95
C ALA A 37 11.80 4.22 3.13
N GLY A 38 10.84 3.38 3.50
CA GLY A 38 9.45 3.50 3.07
C GLY A 38 8.72 4.49 3.97
N LEU A 39 7.78 5.22 3.39
CA LEU A 39 6.90 6.14 4.11
C LEU A 39 5.47 5.93 3.61
N TRP A 40 4.53 5.88 4.53
CA TRP A 40 3.11 5.99 4.24
C TRP A 40 2.63 7.38 4.61
N ILE A 41 2.21 8.15 3.63
CA ILE A 41 1.74 9.53 3.81
C ILE A 41 0.23 9.49 4.02
N THR A 42 -0.25 10.13 5.08
CA THR A 42 -1.66 10.18 5.47
C THR A 42 -2.29 11.57 5.30
N GLY A 43 -1.52 12.56 4.88
CA GLY A 43 -1.97 13.94 4.68
C GLY A 43 -0.83 14.82 4.18
N ALA A 44 -1.03 16.13 4.13
CA ALA A 44 -0.10 17.08 3.51
C ALA A 44 1.36 16.92 4.01
N ASP A 45 1.55 16.73 5.33
CA ASP A 45 2.90 16.55 5.93
C ASP A 45 2.97 15.43 6.98
N ARG A 46 1.89 14.66 7.14
CA ARG A 46 1.85 13.55 8.10
C ARG A 46 2.12 12.25 7.38
N GLY A 47 3.00 11.44 7.97
CA GLY A 47 3.31 10.12 7.45
C GLY A 47 4.00 9.27 8.50
N HIS A 48 3.81 7.97 8.36
CA HIS A 48 4.47 6.98 9.23
C HIS A 48 5.61 6.32 8.46
N VAL A 49 6.67 5.97 9.17
CA VAL A 49 7.70 5.10 8.62
C VAL A 49 7.03 3.76 8.31
N ALA A 50 7.25 3.27 7.11
CA ALA A 50 6.73 1.99 6.63
C ALA A 50 7.89 1.16 6.07
N LYS A 51 7.68 -0.13 5.92
CA LYS A 51 8.63 -0.97 5.18
C LYS A 51 8.73 -0.48 3.74
N VAL A 52 9.91 -0.64 3.15
CA VAL A 52 10.14 -0.22 1.76
C VAL A 52 9.27 -1.06 0.82
N SER A 53 8.39 -0.39 0.09
CA SER A 53 7.57 -1.03 -0.93
C SER A 53 8.34 -1.14 -2.25
N TRP A 54 8.58 -2.37 -2.72
CA TRP A 54 9.25 -2.60 -3.99
C TRP A 54 8.53 -1.94 -5.19
N LYS A 55 7.20 -1.85 -5.14
CA LYS A 55 6.43 -1.11 -6.14
C LYS A 55 6.83 0.38 -6.18
N SER A 56 7.01 0.99 -5.01
CA SER A 56 7.44 2.38 -4.89
C SER A 56 8.89 2.56 -5.35
N VAL A 57 9.76 1.60 -5.06
CA VAL A 57 11.17 1.61 -5.51
C VAL A 57 11.25 1.54 -7.03
N ILE A 58 10.61 0.53 -7.64
CA ILE A 58 10.57 0.37 -9.10
C ILE A 58 9.98 1.60 -9.78
N ALA A 59 8.85 2.11 -9.26
CA ALA A 59 8.24 3.33 -9.78
C ALA A 59 9.16 4.55 -9.66
N GLY A 60 9.92 4.67 -8.58
CA GLY A 60 10.90 5.74 -8.38
C GLY A 60 12.04 5.69 -9.41
N TYR A 61 12.62 4.52 -9.60
CA TYR A 61 13.68 4.33 -10.59
C TYR A 61 13.17 4.50 -12.02
N ALA A 62 12.08 3.83 -12.38
CA ALA A 62 11.55 3.88 -13.74
C ALA A 62 11.19 5.32 -14.16
N ARG A 63 10.61 6.10 -13.27
CA ARG A 63 10.22 7.49 -13.55
C ARG A 63 11.41 8.43 -13.70
N THR A 64 12.54 8.12 -13.09
CA THR A 64 13.71 8.99 -13.10
C THR A 64 14.74 8.51 -14.14
N TRP A 65 15.11 7.24 -14.08
CA TRP A 65 16.15 6.68 -14.95
C TRP A 65 15.64 6.33 -16.34
N GLY A 66 14.38 5.91 -16.46
CA GLY A 66 13.83 5.50 -17.76
C GLY A 66 13.88 6.59 -18.82
N PRO A 67 13.38 7.82 -18.55
CA PRO A 67 13.51 8.92 -19.52
C PRO A 67 14.96 9.31 -19.81
N LEU A 68 15.85 9.30 -18.81
CA LEU A 68 17.26 9.64 -18.99
C LEU A 68 17.99 8.62 -19.86
N LEU A 69 17.82 7.33 -19.56
CA LEU A 69 18.39 6.25 -20.36
C LEU A 69 17.79 6.22 -21.77
N GLY A 70 16.48 6.46 -21.87
CA GLY A 70 15.79 6.56 -23.14
C GLY A 70 16.34 7.69 -24.01
N LEU A 71 16.50 8.87 -23.44
CA LEU A 71 17.08 10.01 -24.14
C LEU A 71 18.53 9.73 -24.55
N GLY A 72 19.35 9.20 -23.63
CA GLY A 72 20.75 8.82 -23.94
C GLY A 72 20.85 7.80 -25.06
N ALA A 73 20.00 6.79 -25.09
CA ALA A 73 19.99 5.78 -26.13
C ALA A 73 19.68 6.35 -27.52
N MET A 74 18.82 7.37 -27.62
CA MET A 74 18.46 7.98 -28.92
C MET A 74 19.64 8.58 -29.68
N PHE A 75 20.74 8.90 -28.99
CA PHE A 75 21.96 9.41 -29.64
C PHE A 75 22.89 8.31 -30.18
N THR A 76 22.58 7.03 -30.02
CA THR A 76 23.44 5.91 -30.45
C THR A 76 23.08 5.35 -31.82
N GLY A 77 22.20 6.01 -32.56
CA GLY A 77 21.80 5.62 -33.93
C GLY A 77 20.38 5.04 -33.99
N PRO A 78 19.93 4.52 -35.13
CA PRO A 78 18.54 4.11 -35.36
C PRO A 78 18.03 3.05 -34.36
N ALA A 79 18.86 2.06 -34.06
CA ALA A 79 18.50 1.05 -33.04
C ALA A 79 18.37 1.67 -31.66
N GLY A 80 19.17 2.67 -31.31
CA GLY A 80 19.09 3.42 -30.07
C GLY A 80 17.83 4.27 -29.97
N VAL A 81 17.34 4.80 -31.07
CA VAL A 81 16.06 5.52 -31.11
C VAL A 81 14.89 4.59 -30.70
N VAL A 82 14.85 3.38 -31.26
CA VAL A 82 13.84 2.38 -30.93
C VAL A 82 13.93 1.98 -29.45
N ALA A 83 15.13 1.70 -28.96
CA ALA A 83 15.36 1.37 -27.55
C ALA A 83 14.98 2.54 -26.62
N GLY A 84 15.30 3.76 -27.01
CA GLY A 84 14.98 4.97 -26.27
C GLY A 84 13.47 5.20 -26.12
N ILE A 85 12.73 5.06 -27.21
CA ILE A 85 11.26 5.10 -27.19
C ILE A 85 10.71 4.00 -26.26
N GLY A 86 11.24 2.78 -26.35
CA GLY A 86 10.86 1.67 -25.47
C GLY A 86 11.04 2.01 -23.98
N CYS A 87 12.15 2.61 -23.59
CA CYS A 87 12.40 3.05 -22.22
C CYS A 87 11.41 4.12 -21.75
N VAL A 88 11.08 5.10 -22.59
CA VAL A 88 10.10 6.14 -22.27
C VAL A 88 8.71 5.54 -22.12
N VAL A 89 8.29 4.66 -23.02
CA VAL A 89 7.00 3.97 -22.97
C VAL A 89 6.91 3.09 -21.71
N ALA A 90 7.96 2.32 -21.39
CA ALA A 90 8.01 1.51 -20.17
C ALA A 90 7.88 2.38 -18.91
N SER A 91 8.52 3.55 -18.89
CA SER A 91 8.40 4.51 -17.78
C SER A 91 6.98 5.07 -17.63
N ALA A 92 6.33 5.42 -18.73
CA ALA A 92 4.94 5.84 -18.76
C ALA A 92 3.99 4.71 -18.33
N ALA A 93 4.26 3.46 -18.74
CA ALA A 93 3.50 2.30 -18.31
C ALA A 93 3.59 2.06 -16.80
N THR A 94 4.76 2.31 -16.15
CA THR A 94 4.87 2.23 -14.69
C THR A 94 4.05 3.30 -13.98
N LEU A 95 3.86 4.48 -14.59
CA LEU A 95 2.96 5.51 -14.08
C LEU A 95 1.51 5.01 -14.11
N ALA A 96 1.06 4.54 -15.25
CA ALA A 96 -0.28 3.98 -15.40
C ALA A 96 -0.51 2.81 -14.43
N TRP A 97 0.42 1.86 -14.36
CA TRP A 97 0.35 0.72 -13.44
C TRP A 97 0.24 1.10 -11.97
N SER A 98 0.92 2.18 -11.56
CA SER A 98 0.84 2.66 -10.17
C SER A 98 -0.55 3.21 -9.79
N HIS A 99 -1.37 3.54 -10.77
CA HIS A 99 -2.75 4.00 -10.60
C HIS A 99 -3.80 2.90 -10.83
N VAL A 100 -3.43 1.82 -11.55
CA VAL A 100 -4.33 0.69 -11.77
C VAL A 100 -4.53 -0.06 -10.45
N ARG A 101 -5.77 -0.25 -10.08
CA ARG A 101 -6.16 -1.02 -8.91
C ARG A 101 -7.23 -2.03 -9.27
N THR A 102 -7.05 -3.23 -8.77
CA THR A 102 -8.11 -4.23 -8.83
C THR A 102 -9.21 -3.87 -7.83
N PRO A 103 -10.48 -4.22 -8.12
CA PRO A 103 -11.57 -4.01 -7.16
C PRO A 103 -11.29 -4.65 -5.78
N SER A 104 -10.62 -5.80 -5.75
CA SER A 104 -10.21 -6.47 -4.51
C SER A 104 -9.18 -5.65 -3.70
N ALA A 105 -8.20 -5.02 -4.36
CA ALA A 105 -7.24 -4.15 -3.69
C ALA A 105 -7.90 -2.87 -3.13
N GLN A 106 -8.92 -2.37 -3.81
CA GLN A 106 -9.70 -1.23 -3.30
C GLN A 106 -10.44 -1.61 -2.02
N ARG A 107 -11.19 -2.75 -2.02
CA ARG A 107 -11.90 -3.23 -0.84
C ARG A 107 -10.98 -3.46 0.35
N ARG A 108 -9.82 -4.10 0.13
CA ARG A 108 -8.81 -4.28 1.19
C ARG A 108 -8.34 -2.94 1.76
N SER A 109 -8.10 -1.96 0.92
CA SER A 109 -7.71 -0.62 1.36
C SER A 109 -8.81 0.06 2.20
N ASP A 110 -10.09 -0.13 1.86
CA ASP A 110 -11.22 0.40 2.62
C ASP A 110 -11.38 -0.32 3.97
N LEU A 111 -11.25 -1.64 3.98
CA LEU A 111 -11.23 -2.42 5.23
C LEU A 111 -10.05 -2.03 6.13
N ASN A 112 -8.85 -1.79 5.56
CA ASN A 112 -7.72 -1.28 6.31
C ASN A 112 -8.04 0.08 6.95
N GLN A 113 -8.70 0.99 6.22
CA GLN A 113 -9.11 2.29 6.76
C GLN A 113 -10.07 2.14 7.94
N LEU A 114 -11.04 1.23 7.85
CA LEU A 114 -12.03 1.01 8.92
C LEU A 114 -11.43 0.29 10.13
N ALA A 115 -10.53 -0.68 9.89
CA ALA A 115 -9.90 -1.46 10.95
C ALA A 115 -8.78 -0.68 11.66
N PHE A 116 -7.88 -0.04 10.90
CA PHE A 116 -6.63 0.54 11.39
C PHE A 116 -6.59 2.07 11.36
N GLY A 117 -7.63 2.74 10.86
CA GLY A 117 -7.59 4.18 10.62
C GLY A 117 -6.65 4.62 9.49
N THR A 118 -6.05 3.67 8.77
CA THR A 118 -5.13 3.92 7.66
C THR A 118 -5.38 2.94 6.52
N ARG A 119 -5.18 3.39 5.27
CA ARG A 119 -5.28 2.54 4.07
C ARG A 119 -4.01 1.74 3.79
N CYS A 120 -3.03 1.84 4.68
CA CYS A 120 -1.76 1.12 4.57
C CYS A 120 -2.00 -0.40 4.66
N GLU A 121 -1.31 -1.15 3.80
CA GLU A 121 -1.28 -2.61 3.94
C GLU A 121 -0.55 -2.96 5.25
N PRO A 122 -1.11 -3.83 6.09
CA PRO A 122 -0.50 -4.20 7.39
C PRO A 122 0.94 -4.72 7.27
N ASP A 123 1.26 -5.38 6.15
CA ASP A 123 2.61 -5.90 5.86
C ASP A 123 3.67 -4.80 5.74
N LEU A 124 3.26 -3.58 5.44
CA LEU A 124 4.14 -2.41 5.33
C LEU A 124 4.30 -1.66 6.65
N LEU A 125 3.48 -1.97 7.66
CA LEU A 125 3.58 -1.31 8.96
C LEU A 125 4.84 -1.77 9.71
N PRO A 126 5.47 -0.90 10.53
CA PRO A 126 6.50 -1.29 11.46
C PRO A 126 5.97 -2.32 12.46
N ARG A 127 6.84 -3.23 12.90
CA ARG A 127 6.44 -4.30 13.82
C ARG A 127 5.90 -3.76 15.15
N GLU A 128 6.50 -2.69 15.65
CA GLU A 128 6.09 -2.02 16.88
C GLU A 128 4.64 -1.49 16.79
N LEU A 129 4.25 -0.99 15.61
CA LEU A 129 2.88 -0.51 15.40
C LEU A 129 1.90 -1.68 15.24
N VAL A 130 2.29 -2.76 14.58
CA VAL A 130 1.49 -3.99 14.48
C VAL A 130 1.22 -4.57 15.87
N ASP A 131 2.27 -4.64 16.71
CA ASP A 131 2.16 -5.17 18.07
C ASP A 131 1.31 -4.27 18.98
N ALA A 132 1.30 -2.96 18.76
CA ALA A 132 0.43 -2.01 19.48
C ALA A 132 -1.04 -2.08 19.02
N LEU A 133 -1.31 -2.25 17.73
CA LEU A 133 -2.65 -2.28 17.16
C LEU A 133 -3.40 -3.60 17.47
N ARG A 134 -2.67 -4.69 17.67
CA ARG A 134 -3.28 -6.00 17.90
C ARG A 134 -4.17 -6.06 19.11
N PRO A 135 -3.72 -5.73 20.35
CA PRO A 135 -4.59 -5.79 21.54
C PRO A 135 -5.80 -4.86 21.42
N GLU A 136 -5.65 -3.71 20.77
CA GLU A 136 -6.77 -2.79 20.53
C GLU A 136 -7.85 -3.43 19.63
N LEU A 137 -7.44 -4.08 18.54
CA LEU A 137 -8.38 -4.76 17.63
C LEU A 137 -9.00 -6.00 18.27
N GLU A 138 -8.24 -6.77 19.05
CA GLU A 138 -8.77 -7.92 19.78
C GLU A 138 -9.79 -7.48 20.83
N ALA A 139 -9.56 -6.39 21.55
CA ALA A 139 -10.52 -5.82 22.48
C ALA A 139 -11.80 -5.36 21.78
N ARG A 140 -11.66 -4.60 20.67
CA ARG A 140 -12.82 -4.19 19.84
C ARG A 140 -13.59 -5.39 19.29
N TRP A 141 -12.86 -6.45 18.88
CA TRP A 141 -13.50 -7.69 18.45
C TRP A 141 -14.31 -8.32 19.59
N GLY A 142 -13.74 -8.39 20.79
CA GLY A 142 -14.45 -8.92 21.98
C GLY A 142 -15.78 -8.23 22.27
N GLU A 143 -15.89 -6.92 21.99
CA GLU A 143 -17.12 -6.15 22.17
C GLU A 143 -18.21 -6.45 21.11
N ILE A 144 -17.81 -6.76 19.86
CA ILE A 144 -18.75 -6.88 18.73
C ILE A 144 -18.89 -8.31 18.19
N ALA A 145 -18.12 -9.26 18.70
CA ALA A 145 -18.04 -10.63 18.18
C ALA A 145 -19.36 -11.42 18.32
N ASN A 146 -20.17 -11.12 19.34
CA ASN A 146 -21.41 -11.86 19.64
C ASN A 146 -21.19 -13.40 19.68
N GLY A 147 -20.05 -13.85 20.21
CA GLY A 147 -19.70 -15.27 20.30
C GLY A 147 -19.15 -15.90 18.99
N GLN A 148 -19.00 -15.15 17.92
CA GLN A 148 -18.40 -15.61 16.67
C GLN A 148 -16.88 -15.41 16.69
N SER A 149 -16.15 -16.28 15.97
CA SER A 149 -14.74 -16.07 15.67
C SER A 149 -14.59 -15.20 14.42
N PRO A 150 -13.42 -14.54 14.21
CA PRO A 150 -13.15 -13.83 12.95
C PRO A 150 -13.25 -14.75 11.72
N SER A 151 -12.86 -16.02 11.84
CA SER A 151 -12.98 -17.02 10.77
C SER A 151 -14.43 -17.41 10.48
N ASP A 152 -15.33 -17.34 11.45
CA ASP A 152 -16.76 -17.56 11.21
C ASP A 152 -17.33 -16.44 10.33
N VAL A 153 -16.92 -15.20 10.56
CA VAL A 153 -17.29 -14.07 9.68
C VAL A 153 -16.79 -14.28 8.26
N ALA A 154 -15.59 -14.85 8.09
CA ALA A 154 -15.07 -15.20 6.78
C ALA A 154 -15.89 -16.29 6.07
N ARG A 155 -16.43 -17.26 6.82
CA ARG A 155 -17.20 -18.38 6.29
C ARG A 155 -18.67 -18.05 6.01
N PHE A 156 -19.29 -17.35 6.92
CA PHE A 156 -20.75 -17.13 6.89
C PHE A 156 -21.11 -15.73 6.42
N GLY A 157 -20.15 -14.82 6.34
CA GLY A 157 -20.37 -13.41 6.03
C GLY A 157 -20.99 -12.63 7.20
N THR A 158 -21.14 -11.34 6.99
CA THR A 158 -21.86 -10.43 7.90
C THR A 158 -22.34 -9.23 7.12
N ASP A 159 -23.51 -8.71 7.48
CA ASP A 159 -24.04 -7.45 6.93
C ASP A 159 -23.48 -6.23 7.69
N ASP A 160 -22.85 -6.45 8.83
CA ASP A 160 -22.21 -5.41 9.64
C ASP A 160 -20.79 -5.15 9.14
N VAL A 161 -20.63 -4.01 8.46
CA VAL A 161 -19.34 -3.59 7.87
C VAL A 161 -18.28 -3.34 8.96
N GLN A 162 -18.66 -2.85 10.13
CA GLN A 162 -17.71 -2.64 11.25
C GLN A 162 -17.19 -4.00 11.74
N ARG A 163 -18.09 -4.96 11.91
CA ARG A 163 -17.72 -6.32 12.31
C ARG A 163 -16.81 -6.97 11.25
N ALA A 164 -17.15 -6.84 9.97
CA ALA A 164 -16.32 -7.33 8.88
C ALA A 164 -14.92 -6.69 8.89
N ALA A 165 -14.83 -5.37 9.09
CA ALA A 165 -13.57 -4.66 9.10
C ALA A 165 -12.68 -5.06 10.29
N VAL A 166 -13.25 -5.19 11.49
CA VAL A 166 -12.49 -5.61 12.69
C VAL A 166 -12.04 -7.06 12.56
N ALA A 167 -12.93 -7.98 12.10
CA ALA A 167 -12.57 -9.37 11.84
C ALA A 167 -11.44 -9.49 10.83
N TYR A 168 -11.53 -8.75 9.72
CA TYR A 168 -10.48 -8.65 8.72
C TYR A 168 -9.16 -8.17 9.33
N GLY A 169 -9.21 -7.11 10.15
CA GLY A 169 -8.04 -6.56 10.82
C GLY A 169 -7.36 -7.56 11.75
N VAL A 170 -8.14 -8.26 12.60
CA VAL A 170 -7.64 -9.29 13.50
C VAL A 170 -6.95 -10.42 12.72
N LEU A 171 -7.58 -10.93 11.65
CA LEU A 171 -7.00 -11.98 10.81
C LEU A 171 -5.70 -11.53 10.13
N ARG A 172 -5.66 -10.31 9.59
CA ARG A 172 -4.46 -9.76 8.93
C ARG A 172 -3.29 -9.57 9.91
N LEU A 173 -3.54 -9.04 11.12
CA LEU A 173 -2.48 -8.90 12.12
C LEU A 173 -2.05 -10.25 12.68
N SER A 174 -2.97 -11.21 12.84
CA SER A 174 -2.63 -12.57 13.26
C SER A 174 -1.74 -13.26 12.25
N ALA A 175 -2.03 -13.15 10.95
CA ALA A 175 -1.21 -13.72 9.89
C ALA A 175 0.26 -13.24 9.92
N LEU A 176 0.52 -11.99 10.34
CA LEU A 176 1.88 -11.46 10.44
C LEU A 176 2.72 -12.08 11.57
N SER A 177 2.10 -12.75 12.52
CA SER A 177 2.77 -13.35 13.70
C SER A 177 2.72 -14.87 13.75
N LEU A 178 1.86 -15.49 12.95
CA LEU A 178 1.69 -16.92 12.92
C LEU A 178 2.76 -17.64 12.06
N PRO A 179 3.03 -18.92 12.32
CA PRO A 179 3.80 -19.77 11.42
C PRO A 179 3.16 -19.81 10.03
N ARG A 180 3.97 -19.96 8.98
CA ARG A 180 3.57 -19.80 7.57
C ARG A 180 2.31 -20.57 7.17
N ALA A 181 2.11 -21.77 7.68
CA ALA A 181 0.93 -22.59 7.37
C ALA A 181 -0.36 -21.96 7.92
N GLN A 182 -0.36 -21.52 9.18
CA GLN A 182 -1.50 -20.86 9.81
C GLN A 182 -1.71 -19.43 9.29
N ALA A 183 -0.62 -18.72 8.97
CA ALA A 183 -0.68 -17.41 8.33
C ALA A 183 -1.43 -17.46 7.01
N SER A 184 -1.18 -18.48 6.19
CA SER A 184 -1.85 -18.68 4.89
C SER A 184 -3.37 -18.88 5.05
N GLU A 185 -3.82 -19.56 6.09
CA GLU A 185 -5.26 -19.75 6.38
C GLU A 185 -5.89 -18.40 6.82
N ALA A 186 -5.26 -17.69 7.74
CA ALA A 186 -5.73 -16.38 8.20
C ALA A 186 -5.77 -15.35 7.05
N GLU A 187 -4.80 -15.39 6.13
CA GLU A 187 -4.79 -14.55 4.92
C GLU A 187 -5.93 -14.92 3.96
N ALA A 188 -6.20 -16.22 3.78
CA ALA A 188 -7.31 -16.68 2.95
C ALA A 188 -8.67 -16.25 3.53
N ASP A 189 -8.84 -16.36 4.85
CA ASP A 189 -10.05 -15.90 5.54
C ASP A 189 -10.22 -14.37 5.41
N ALA A 190 -9.16 -13.61 5.62
CA ALA A 190 -9.20 -12.15 5.42
C ALA A 190 -9.55 -11.79 3.96
N ALA A 191 -9.02 -12.53 2.98
CA ALA A 191 -9.35 -12.32 1.57
C ALA A 191 -10.83 -12.61 1.29
N ARG A 192 -11.41 -13.67 1.88
CA ARG A 192 -12.85 -13.97 1.76
C ARG A 192 -13.71 -12.85 2.32
N ILE A 193 -13.36 -12.30 3.49
CA ILE A 193 -14.08 -11.14 4.03
C ILE A 193 -14.05 -9.98 3.03
N ALA A 194 -12.88 -9.67 2.47
CA ALA A 194 -12.73 -8.58 1.53
C ALA A 194 -13.52 -8.79 0.23
N ASP A 195 -13.74 -10.03 -0.19
CA ASP A 195 -14.53 -10.34 -1.38
C ASP A 195 -16.04 -10.35 -1.11
N ASN A 196 -16.47 -10.74 0.09
CA ASN A 196 -17.87 -10.86 0.47
C ASN A 196 -18.50 -9.53 0.88
N VAL A 197 -17.74 -8.55 1.37
CA VAL A 197 -18.29 -7.23 1.75
C VAL A 197 -18.66 -6.44 0.50
N ARG A 198 -19.94 -6.55 0.10
CA ARG A 198 -20.48 -5.93 -1.13
C ARG A 198 -20.68 -4.42 -1.06
N GLU A 199 -20.86 -3.86 0.13
CA GLU A 199 -21.40 -2.51 0.33
C GLU A 199 -20.39 -1.42 0.68
N LEU A 200 -19.10 -1.69 0.69
CA LEU A 200 -18.07 -0.68 1.02
C LEU A 200 -18.08 0.56 0.10
N ARG A 201 -18.76 0.48 -1.05
CA ARG A 201 -18.92 1.63 -1.96
C ARG A 201 -19.78 2.75 -1.38
N GLN A 202 -20.75 2.44 -0.52
CA GLN A 202 -21.68 3.44 0.03
C GLN A 202 -21.09 4.22 1.21
N LEU A 203 -20.06 3.69 1.87
CA LEU A 203 -19.42 4.33 3.01
C LEU A 203 -18.36 5.37 2.62
N GLY A 204 -17.92 5.39 1.35
CA GLY A 204 -16.99 6.39 0.83
C GLY A 204 -17.59 7.81 0.75
N ASP A 205 -18.92 7.92 0.72
CA ASP A 205 -19.65 9.18 0.69
C ASP A 205 -20.21 9.60 2.07
N GLY A 206 -19.85 8.89 3.14
CA GLY A 206 -20.26 9.18 4.51
C GLY A 206 -19.61 10.43 5.11
N PRO A 207 -20.12 10.97 6.23
CA PRO A 207 -19.87 12.30 6.75
C PRO A 207 -18.45 12.55 7.32
N TYR A 208 -17.52 11.66 7.14
CA TYR A 208 -16.09 11.88 7.45
C TYR A 208 -15.36 12.64 6.33
N ARG A 209 -15.90 13.77 5.90
CA ARG A 209 -15.07 14.84 5.35
C ARG A 209 -14.36 15.48 6.53
N SER A 210 -13.09 15.16 6.69
CA SER A 210 -12.21 15.84 7.65
C SER A 210 -12.27 17.35 7.46
N PRO A 211 -12.30 18.13 8.54
CA PRO A 211 -12.24 19.58 8.47
C PRO A 211 -10.92 20.08 7.86
#